data_b74e7a28cf32f10ae4cbf5c8fa86c5ba
#
_entry.id   b74e7a28cf32f10ae4cbf5c8fa86c5ba
#
_cell.length_a   1.000
_cell.length_b   1.000
_cell.length_c   1.000
_cell.angle_alpha   90.00
_cell.angle_beta   90.00
_cell.angle_gamma   90.00
#
_symmetry.space_group_name_H-M   'P 1'
#
loop_
_entity.id
_entity.type
_entity.pdbx_description
1 polymer ?
#
loop_
_entity_poly.entity_id
_entity_poly.type
_entity_poly.pdbx_seq_one_letter_code
_entity_poly.pdbx_strand_id
1 'polypeptide(L)'
;MNKDQIRKPDEMSGIYVRGHIKIFDPVSGEVYINKNNAIHYENISIALANNLANKQQNFIYEMRFGNGGSSVDPTGVITYLPPNTTGQNSNLYSPTYSKVVDDTAVANANPSQNFIQVRHVPGQVYTDILVSCLLDYGEPAGQSAFDNSQTLTDTYTFDELGLVGRSTDGTVDTIVNGAFTSDTGPLLTHVIFHPVQKSSNRLIQIDYTVRIQTLTNLTSQG
;
A
#
# COMPACT_ATOMS: atom_id res chain seq x y z
N MET A 1 11.86 -51.31 23.21
CA MET A 1 12.36 -50.98 21.86
C MET A 1 11.45 -49.94 21.26
N ASN A 2 11.81 -48.68 21.42
CA ASN A 2 11.02 -47.55 20.92
C ASN A 2 11.33 -47.38 19.44
N LYS A 3 10.34 -47.59 18.59
CA LYS A 3 10.45 -47.26 17.17
C LYS A 3 10.42 -45.74 17.06
N ASP A 4 11.54 -45.15 16.76
CA ASP A 4 11.67 -43.79 16.33
C ASP A 4 10.65 -43.55 15.19
N GLN A 5 9.60 -42.80 15.50
CA GLN A 5 8.75 -42.25 14.46
C GLN A 5 9.62 -41.23 13.73
N ILE A 6 10.13 -41.64 12.57
CA ILE A 6 10.67 -40.72 11.58
C ILE A 6 9.51 -39.77 11.25
N ARG A 7 9.51 -38.56 11.83
CA ARG A 7 8.63 -37.48 11.39
C ARG A 7 8.96 -37.26 9.93
N LYS A 8 7.99 -37.55 9.05
CA LYS A 8 8.06 -37.06 7.67
C LYS A 8 8.26 -35.55 7.75
N PRO A 9 9.17 -34.97 6.94
CA PRO A 9 9.27 -33.53 6.87
C PRO A 9 7.87 -33.01 6.51
N ASP A 10 7.30 -32.16 7.37
CA ASP A 10 6.02 -31.51 7.12
C ASP A 10 6.13 -30.88 5.73
N GLU A 11 5.22 -31.23 4.85
CA GLU A 11 5.06 -30.56 3.55
C GLU A 11 4.76 -29.10 3.89
N MET A 12 5.75 -28.24 3.85
CA MET A 12 5.57 -26.82 4.05
C MET A 12 4.84 -26.25 2.84
N SER A 13 3.53 -26.35 2.88
CA SER A 13 2.65 -25.55 2.02
C SER A 13 2.40 -24.22 2.72
N GLY A 14 2.52 -23.13 2.01
CA GLY A 14 2.34 -21.79 2.57
C GLY A 14 1.84 -20.79 1.53
N ILE A 15 1.25 -19.71 2.01
CA ILE A 15 0.94 -18.55 1.18
C ILE A 15 2.03 -17.52 1.46
N TYR A 16 2.65 -17.05 0.40
CA TYR A 16 3.65 -15.99 0.43
C TYR A 16 3.09 -14.74 -0.25
N VAL A 17 3.20 -13.60 0.42
CA VAL A 17 2.74 -12.30 -0.09
C VAL A 17 3.94 -11.38 -0.24
N ARG A 18 4.06 -10.75 -1.39
CA ARG A 18 5.06 -9.72 -1.67
C ARG A 18 4.41 -8.53 -2.32
N GLY A 19 4.97 -7.35 -2.06
CA GLY A 19 4.52 -6.16 -2.73
C GLY A 19 5.66 -5.46 -3.47
N HIS A 20 5.29 -4.75 -4.50
CA HIS A 20 6.19 -3.93 -5.31
C HIS A 20 5.49 -2.65 -5.70
N ILE A 21 6.19 -1.53 -5.60
CA ILE A 21 5.66 -0.21 -5.96
C ILE A 21 6.51 0.43 -7.05
N LYS A 22 5.81 1.07 -7.98
CA LYS A 22 6.41 1.96 -8.99
C LYS A 22 5.69 3.30 -8.94
N ILE A 23 6.44 4.39 -8.73
CA ILE A 23 5.93 5.77 -8.77
C ILE A 23 6.62 6.46 -9.92
N PHE A 24 5.85 7.06 -10.83
CA PHE A 24 6.38 7.65 -12.05
C PHE A 24 5.49 8.79 -12.57
N ASP A 25 6.06 9.61 -13.43
CA ASP A 25 5.31 10.59 -14.22
C ASP A 25 4.73 9.88 -15.46
N PRO A 26 3.40 9.82 -15.64
CA PRO A 26 2.80 9.12 -16.77
C PRO A 26 2.98 9.85 -18.11
N VAL A 27 3.34 11.14 -18.09
CA VAL A 27 3.55 11.93 -19.29
C VAL A 27 4.97 11.80 -19.82
N SER A 28 5.97 11.97 -18.94
CA SER A 28 7.39 11.86 -19.32
C SER A 28 7.92 10.43 -19.28
N GLY A 29 7.28 9.55 -18.48
CA GLY A 29 7.78 8.20 -18.21
C GLY A 29 8.91 8.17 -17.15
N GLU A 30 9.26 9.30 -16.56
CA GLU A 30 10.29 9.38 -15.51
C GLU A 30 9.86 8.57 -14.29
N VAL A 31 10.73 7.68 -13.83
CA VAL A 31 10.48 6.82 -12.68
C VAL A 31 11.17 7.40 -11.45
N TYR A 32 10.39 7.73 -10.44
CA TYR A 32 10.90 8.27 -9.16
C TYR A 32 11.24 7.16 -8.19
N ILE A 33 10.35 6.16 -8.08
CA ILE A 33 10.50 5.04 -7.15
C ILE A 33 10.18 3.75 -7.89
N ASN A 34 10.99 2.71 -7.62
CA ASN A 34 10.78 1.36 -8.12
C ASN A 34 11.41 0.37 -7.13
N LYS A 35 10.62 -0.16 -6.19
CA LYS A 35 11.13 -0.99 -5.09
C LYS A 35 10.08 -1.94 -4.51
N ASN A 36 10.57 -2.93 -3.75
CA ASN A 36 9.69 -3.76 -2.95
C ASN A 36 9.21 -3.00 -1.70
N ASN A 37 8.01 -3.35 -1.24
CA ASN A 37 7.43 -2.83 -0.01
C ASN A 37 7.44 -3.88 1.10
N ALA A 38 7.14 -3.44 2.32
CA ALA A 38 6.87 -4.32 3.44
C ALA A 38 5.38 -4.66 3.52
N ILE A 39 5.10 -5.92 3.85
CA ILE A 39 3.75 -6.45 4.04
C ILE A 39 3.44 -6.49 5.53
N HIS A 40 2.26 -6.03 5.89
CA HIS A 40 1.74 -6.21 7.25
C HIS A 40 1.08 -7.60 7.35
N TYR A 41 1.86 -8.61 7.70
CA TYR A 41 1.43 -10.01 7.59
C TYR A 41 0.19 -10.34 8.43
N GLU A 42 0.07 -9.77 9.64
CA GLU A 42 -1.11 -9.95 10.48
C GLU A 42 -2.37 -9.43 9.79
N ASN A 43 -2.37 -8.17 9.35
CA ASN A 43 -3.52 -7.55 8.72
C ASN A 43 -3.86 -8.19 7.36
N ILE A 44 -2.86 -8.57 6.57
CA ILE A 44 -3.08 -9.32 5.32
C ILE A 44 -3.69 -10.71 5.61
N SER A 45 -3.25 -11.40 6.66
CA SER A 45 -3.83 -12.70 7.00
C SER A 45 -5.30 -12.59 7.39
N ILE A 46 -5.65 -11.57 8.17
CA ILE A 46 -7.04 -11.26 8.53
C ILE A 46 -7.85 -10.90 7.28
N ALA A 47 -7.31 -10.05 6.41
CA ALA A 47 -7.95 -9.65 5.16
C ALA A 47 -8.24 -10.86 4.25
N LEU A 48 -7.25 -11.74 4.05
CA LEU A 48 -7.44 -12.97 3.27
C LEU A 48 -8.50 -13.89 3.87
N ALA A 49 -8.47 -14.11 5.20
CA ALA A 49 -9.45 -14.93 5.87
C ALA A 49 -10.87 -14.35 5.74
N ASN A 50 -11.04 -13.05 5.94
CA ASN A 50 -12.32 -12.37 5.79
C ASN A 50 -12.87 -12.46 4.36
N ASN A 51 -12.02 -12.23 3.36
CA ASN A 51 -12.43 -12.31 1.96
C ASN A 51 -12.82 -13.74 1.56
N LEU A 52 -12.04 -14.75 1.95
CA LEU A 52 -12.36 -16.16 1.70
C LEU A 52 -13.65 -16.60 2.43
N ALA A 53 -13.91 -16.04 3.60
CA ALA A 53 -15.13 -16.29 4.38
C ALA A 53 -16.34 -15.45 3.91
N ASN A 54 -16.22 -14.66 2.84
CA ASN A 54 -17.24 -13.74 2.34
C ASN A 54 -17.75 -12.76 3.39
N LYS A 55 -16.85 -12.23 4.22
CA LYS A 55 -17.20 -11.23 5.25
C LYS A 55 -17.16 -9.80 4.73
N GLN A 56 -16.68 -9.57 3.50
CA GLN A 56 -16.58 -8.28 2.82
C GLN A 56 -15.89 -7.19 3.67
N GLN A 57 -14.82 -7.58 4.37
CA GLN A 57 -14.08 -6.71 5.27
C GLN A 57 -12.60 -6.75 4.94
N ASN A 58 -11.92 -5.62 5.17
CA ASN A 58 -10.48 -5.49 5.04
C ASN A 58 -9.93 -5.75 3.62
N PHE A 59 -10.78 -5.72 2.58
CA PHE A 59 -10.29 -5.69 1.21
C PHE A 59 -9.64 -4.33 0.91
N ILE A 60 -8.68 -4.31 -0.03
CA ILE A 60 -7.99 -3.06 -0.41
C ILE A 60 -9.03 -2.02 -0.82
N TYR A 61 -8.99 -0.85 -0.18
CA TYR A 61 -9.98 0.19 -0.40
C TYR A 61 -9.34 1.51 -0.83
N GLU A 62 -8.29 1.94 -0.14
CA GLU A 62 -7.62 3.20 -0.39
C GLU A 62 -6.10 3.06 -0.40
N MET A 63 -5.46 4.01 -1.04
CA MET A 63 -4.03 4.27 -0.97
C MET A 63 -3.80 5.49 -0.10
N ARG A 64 -3.02 5.32 0.98
CA ARG A 64 -2.74 6.36 1.96
C ARG A 64 -1.32 6.84 1.80
N PHE A 65 -1.14 8.15 1.83
CA PHE A 65 0.12 8.85 1.66
C PHE A 65 0.52 9.54 2.96
N GLY A 66 1.81 9.65 3.20
CA GLY A 66 2.34 10.33 4.38
C GLY A 66 3.71 10.94 4.14
N ASN A 67 4.17 11.71 5.12
CA ASN A 67 5.46 12.40 5.08
C ASN A 67 6.28 12.23 6.37
N GLY A 68 6.07 11.13 7.09
CA GLY A 68 6.76 10.81 8.34
C GLY A 68 7.77 9.69 8.22
N GLY A 69 7.98 9.14 7.01
CA GLY A 69 8.85 7.99 6.79
C GLY A 69 10.35 8.32 6.81
N SER A 70 10.70 9.58 6.63
CA SER A 70 12.09 10.04 6.65
C SER A 70 12.27 11.31 7.47
N SER A 71 13.51 11.56 7.89
CA SER A 71 13.92 12.80 8.51
C SER A 71 15.24 13.29 7.92
N VAL A 72 15.40 14.61 7.85
CA VAL A 72 16.63 15.24 7.37
C VAL A 72 17.33 15.86 8.58
N ASP A 73 18.58 15.52 8.81
CA ASP A 73 19.40 16.13 9.86
C ASP A 73 19.91 17.52 9.41
N PRO A 74 20.50 18.32 10.32
CA PRO A 74 21.04 19.64 9.99
C PRO A 74 22.19 19.62 8.95
N THR A 75 22.77 18.45 8.68
CA THR A 75 23.84 18.30 7.67
C THR A 75 23.28 17.89 6.31
N GLY A 76 21.96 17.69 6.19
CA GLY A 76 21.28 17.29 4.95
C GLY A 76 21.23 15.77 4.74
N VAL A 77 21.64 14.97 5.72
CA VAL A 77 21.55 13.50 5.63
C VAL A 77 20.13 13.06 5.88
N ILE A 78 19.58 12.26 4.95
CA ILE A 78 18.24 11.67 5.07
C ILE A 78 18.36 10.33 5.80
N THR A 79 17.60 10.18 6.86
CA THR A 79 17.44 8.92 7.61
C THR A 79 16.03 8.40 7.42
N TYR A 80 15.90 7.10 7.14
CA TYR A 80 14.61 6.43 6.92
C TYR A 80 14.22 5.61 8.13
N LEU A 81 12.95 5.67 8.51
CA LEU A 81 12.36 4.79 9.49
C LEU A 81 12.09 3.40 8.89
N PRO A 82 12.05 2.33 9.69
CA PRO A 82 11.59 1.03 9.21
C PRO A 82 10.09 1.09 8.92
N PRO A 83 9.57 0.35 7.92
CA PRO A 83 8.13 0.27 7.70
C PRO A 83 7.38 -0.22 8.95
N ASN A 84 6.26 0.43 9.28
CA ASN A 84 5.42 0.06 10.41
C ASN A 84 4.47 -1.08 10.00
N THR A 85 4.85 -2.31 10.31
CA THR A 85 4.13 -3.53 9.89
C THR A 85 3.79 -4.47 11.05
N THR A 86 3.75 -3.94 12.27
CA THR A 86 3.47 -4.70 13.49
C THR A 86 2.34 -4.06 14.28
N GLY A 87 1.42 -4.91 14.77
CA GLY A 87 0.23 -4.48 15.51
C GLY A 87 -0.94 -4.12 14.60
N GLN A 88 -2.13 -4.63 14.90
CA GLN A 88 -3.34 -4.47 14.07
C GLN A 88 -3.71 -3.01 13.80
N ASN A 89 -3.41 -2.13 14.73
CA ASN A 89 -3.73 -0.69 14.66
C ASN A 89 -2.56 0.16 14.12
N SER A 90 -1.57 -0.46 13.46
CA SER A 90 -0.50 0.30 12.85
C SER A 90 -1.02 1.19 11.72
N ASN A 91 -0.40 2.35 11.55
CA ASN A 91 -0.71 3.31 10.49
C ASN A 91 0.60 3.85 9.89
N LEU A 92 0.52 4.69 8.88
CA LEU A 92 1.66 5.50 8.46
C LEU A 92 2.16 6.34 9.63
N TYR A 93 3.40 6.76 9.59
CA TYR A 93 3.97 7.60 10.65
C TYR A 93 3.34 8.99 10.70
N SER A 94 3.12 9.60 9.54
CA SER A 94 2.45 10.89 9.42
C SER A 94 1.54 10.89 8.19
N PRO A 95 0.34 10.29 8.28
CA PRO A 95 -0.58 10.26 7.16
C PRO A 95 -1.07 11.67 6.83
N THR A 96 -1.06 12.03 5.56
CA THR A 96 -1.39 13.38 5.08
C THR A 96 -2.49 13.38 4.04
N TYR A 97 -2.64 12.31 3.27
CA TYR A 97 -3.64 12.21 2.21
C TYR A 97 -4.06 10.76 1.99
N SER A 98 -5.30 10.58 1.59
CA SER A 98 -5.86 9.28 1.22
C SER A 98 -6.64 9.39 -0.08
N LYS A 99 -6.52 8.37 -0.94
CA LYS A 99 -7.27 8.28 -2.18
C LYS A 99 -7.91 6.91 -2.34
N VAL A 100 -9.22 6.89 -2.56
CA VAL A 100 -9.96 5.65 -2.80
C VAL A 100 -9.53 5.06 -4.14
N VAL A 101 -9.13 3.78 -4.10
CA VAL A 101 -8.68 3.01 -5.28
C VAL A 101 -9.62 1.84 -5.61
N ASP A 102 -10.56 1.51 -4.73
CA ASP A 102 -11.64 0.59 -5.04
C ASP A 102 -12.52 1.18 -6.13
N ASP A 103 -12.46 0.62 -7.33
CA ASP A 103 -13.18 1.08 -8.52
C ASP A 103 -14.69 0.79 -8.46
N THR A 104 -15.15 0.02 -7.49
CA THR A 104 -16.56 -0.21 -7.21
C THR A 104 -17.15 0.76 -6.18
N ALA A 105 -16.29 1.51 -5.47
CA ALA A 105 -16.71 2.43 -4.44
C ALA A 105 -17.30 3.73 -5.01
N VAL A 106 -18.44 4.16 -4.47
CA VAL A 106 -19.07 5.45 -4.85
C VAL A 106 -18.17 6.65 -4.56
N ALA A 107 -17.30 6.53 -3.54
CA ALA A 107 -16.33 7.56 -3.16
C ALA A 107 -15.14 7.69 -4.13
N ASN A 108 -14.95 6.74 -5.06
CA ASN A 108 -13.93 6.83 -6.09
C ASN A 108 -14.40 7.75 -7.22
N ALA A 109 -13.88 8.98 -7.24
CA ALA A 109 -14.27 9.99 -8.23
C ALA A 109 -13.82 9.66 -9.66
N ASN A 110 -12.81 8.80 -9.83
CA ASN A 110 -12.26 8.44 -11.14
C ASN A 110 -11.83 6.96 -11.19
N PRO A 111 -12.78 6.03 -11.30
CA PRO A 111 -12.48 4.58 -11.28
C PRO A 111 -11.74 4.09 -12.52
N SER A 112 -11.63 4.88 -13.58
CA SER A 112 -10.83 4.54 -14.76
C SER A 112 -9.31 4.75 -14.55
N GLN A 113 -8.93 5.59 -13.59
CA GLN A 113 -7.54 5.91 -13.25
C GLN A 113 -7.13 5.35 -11.88
N ASN A 114 -8.11 5.18 -10.98
CA ASN A 114 -7.90 4.62 -9.66
C ASN A 114 -8.69 3.31 -9.59
N PHE A 115 -7.99 2.19 -9.70
CA PHE A 115 -8.65 0.88 -9.82
C PHE A 115 -7.80 -0.25 -9.26
N ILE A 116 -8.48 -1.37 -9.01
CA ILE A 116 -7.87 -2.62 -8.56
C ILE A 116 -8.13 -3.70 -9.62
N GLN A 117 -7.08 -4.35 -10.09
CA GLN A 117 -7.17 -5.40 -11.07
C GLN A 117 -6.48 -6.67 -10.60
N VAL A 118 -7.21 -7.78 -10.60
CA VAL A 118 -6.64 -9.11 -10.38
C VAL A 118 -6.08 -9.65 -11.70
N ARG A 119 -4.81 -10.04 -11.69
CA ARG A 119 -4.08 -10.57 -12.84
C ARG A 119 -3.56 -11.97 -12.56
N HIS A 120 -4.11 -12.94 -13.21
CA HIS A 120 -3.68 -14.34 -13.13
C HIS A 120 -3.30 -14.87 -14.51
N VAL A 121 -2.18 -15.59 -14.55
CA VAL A 121 -1.76 -16.34 -15.75
C VAL A 121 -2.05 -17.82 -15.49
N PRO A 122 -2.87 -18.48 -16.32
CA PRO A 122 -3.18 -19.91 -16.16
C PRO A 122 -1.91 -20.75 -16.05
N GLY A 123 -1.89 -21.66 -15.08
CA GLY A 123 -0.74 -22.54 -14.82
C GLY A 123 0.32 -21.94 -13.88
N GLN A 124 0.20 -20.69 -13.48
CA GLN A 124 1.08 -20.09 -12.47
C GLN A 124 0.55 -20.32 -11.06
N VAL A 125 1.47 -20.47 -10.11
CA VAL A 125 1.16 -20.64 -8.67
C VAL A 125 1.03 -19.30 -7.94
N TYR A 126 0.93 -18.21 -8.67
CA TYR A 126 0.75 -16.87 -8.13
C TYR A 126 -0.34 -16.09 -8.86
N THR A 127 -0.86 -15.09 -8.18
CA THR A 127 -1.80 -14.11 -8.72
C THR A 127 -1.37 -12.73 -8.25
N ASP A 128 -1.39 -11.77 -9.15
CA ASP A 128 -1.07 -10.38 -8.86
C ASP A 128 -2.35 -9.55 -8.70
N ILE A 129 -2.35 -8.69 -7.71
CA ILE A 129 -3.32 -7.62 -7.54
C ILE A 129 -2.59 -6.34 -7.91
N LEU A 130 -2.98 -5.72 -9.02
CA LEU A 130 -2.52 -4.38 -9.38
C LEU A 130 -3.47 -3.36 -8.78
N VAL A 131 -2.93 -2.43 -8.02
CA VAL A 131 -3.63 -1.23 -7.53
C VAL A 131 -3.02 -0.04 -8.25
N SER A 132 -3.81 0.63 -9.06
CA SER A 132 -3.41 1.81 -9.81
C SER A 132 -4.03 3.06 -9.19
N CYS A 133 -3.21 4.09 -8.97
CA CYS A 133 -3.65 5.34 -8.38
C CYS A 133 -2.98 6.52 -9.09
N LEU A 134 -3.77 7.45 -9.60
CA LEU A 134 -3.28 8.68 -10.20
C LEU A 134 -3.51 9.85 -9.25
N LEU A 135 -2.45 10.58 -8.90
CA LEU A 135 -2.55 11.93 -8.36
C LEU A 135 -2.65 12.90 -9.52
N ASP A 136 -3.86 13.41 -9.75
CA ASP A 136 -4.19 14.28 -10.88
C ASP A 136 -3.67 15.72 -10.66
N TYR A 137 -3.85 16.57 -11.64
CA TYR A 137 -3.57 18.00 -11.53
C TYR A 137 -4.36 18.61 -10.37
N GLY A 138 -3.71 19.47 -9.59
CA GLY A 138 -4.35 20.07 -8.42
C GLY A 138 -4.63 19.10 -7.26
N GLU A 139 -4.18 17.86 -7.35
CA GLU A 139 -4.26 16.90 -6.24
C GLU A 139 -2.90 16.74 -5.54
N PRO A 140 -2.92 16.60 -4.25
CA PRO A 140 -4.06 16.80 -3.34
C PRO A 140 -4.58 18.24 -3.34
N ALA A 141 -5.88 18.40 -3.22
CA ALA A 141 -6.48 19.72 -3.09
C ALA A 141 -6.19 20.30 -1.68
N GLY A 142 -5.91 21.59 -1.62
CA GLY A 142 -5.65 22.25 -0.34
C GLY A 142 -4.25 21.98 0.19
N GLN A 143 -3.28 22.56 -0.44
CA GLN A 143 -1.84 22.44 -0.17
C GLN A 143 -1.42 22.78 1.27
N SER A 144 -2.25 23.44 2.05
CA SER A 144 -2.06 23.61 3.50
C SER A 144 -1.99 22.27 4.27
N ALA A 145 -2.35 21.17 3.62
CA ALA A 145 -2.20 19.83 4.17
C ALA A 145 -0.76 19.31 4.17
N PHE A 146 0.15 19.92 3.46
CA PHE A 146 1.38 19.26 3.08
C PHE A 146 2.64 19.90 3.55
N ASP A 147 2.58 21.16 3.77
CA ASP A 147 3.72 21.86 4.26
C ASP A 147 3.23 23.07 5.04
N ASN A 148 4.00 23.43 6.04
CA ASN A 148 3.82 24.69 6.71
C ASN A 148 3.48 25.76 5.66
N SER A 149 2.26 26.12 5.56
CA SER A 149 1.51 27.03 4.73
C SER A 149 2.19 28.33 4.24
N GLN A 150 3.50 28.37 4.25
CA GLN A 150 4.30 29.57 3.94
C GLN A 150 5.04 29.47 2.61
N THR A 151 5.02 28.34 1.93
CA THR A 151 5.66 28.24 0.63
C THR A 151 4.66 28.43 -0.49
N LEU A 152 4.85 29.48 -1.26
CA LEU A 152 4.10 29.84 -2.47
C LEU A 152 4.27 28.83 -3.64
N THR A 153 4.73 27.61 -3.35
CA THR A 153 5.15 26.67 -4.41
C THR A 153 4.17 25.57 -4.70
N ASP A 154 3.02 25.49 -4.02
CA ASP A 154 1.97 24.47 -4.27
C ASP A 154 2.55 23.06 -4.45
N THR A 155 3.44 22.65 -3.57
CA THR A 155 4.11 21.37 -3.62
C THR A 155 3.66 20.47 -2.49
N TYR A 156 3.27 19.26 -2.86
CA TYR A 156 3.03 18.17 -1.95
C TYR A 156 4.25 17.26 -1.89
N THR A 157 4.71 16.92 -0.71
CA THR A 157 5.84 16.00 -0.54
C THR A 157 5.39 14.81 0.29
N PHE A 158 5.67 13.61 -0.19
CA PHE A 158 5.39 12.37 0.52
C PHE A 158 6.59 11.41 0.41
N ASP A 159 6.86 10.66 1.47
CA ASP A 159 7.97 9.73 1.58
C ASP A 159 7.55 8.36 2.13
N GLU A 160 6.28 8.22 2.41
CA GLU A 160 5.68 6.97 2.84
C GLU A 160 4.30 6.76 2.18
N LEU A 161 3.94 5.48 2.01
CA LEU A 161 2.70 5.09 1.37
C LEU A 161 2.28 3.69 1.86
N GLY A 162 0.97 3.47 1.95
CA GLY A 162 0.40 2.18 2.29
C GLY A 162 -0.92 1.91 1.61
N LEU A 163 -1.22 0.62 1.41
CA LEU A 163 -2.56 0.18 1.08
C LEU A 163 -3.33 -0.07 2.38
N VAL A 164 -4.55 0.41 2.42
CA VAL A 164 -5.43 0.32 3.59
C VAL A 164 -6.70 -0.41 3.22
N GLY A 165 -7.12 -1.30 4.09
CA GLY A 165 -8.35 -2.06 3.92
C GLY A 165 -9.58 -1.25 4.28
N ARG A 166 -10.74 -1.65 3.75
CA ARG A 166 -12.00 -1.02 4.13
C ARG A 166 -12.35 -1.37 5.58
N SER A 167 -12.79 -0.36 6.32
CA SER A 167 -13.32 -0.55 7.66
C SER A 167 -14.60 -1.39 7.68
N THR A 168 -14.83 -2.04 8.80
CA THR A 168 -16.03 -2.87 9.06
C THR A 168 -17.31 -2.07 9.23
N ASP A 169 -17.20 -0.81 9.63
CA ASP A 169 -18.33 0.08 9.89
C ASP A 169 -18.77 0.91 8.66
N GLY A 170 -18.05 0.75 7.53
CA GLY A 170 -18.34 1.46 6.30
C GLY A 170 -17.93 2.93 6.30
N THR A 171 -17.29 3.40 7.36
CA THR A 171 -16.71 4.74 7.37
C THR A 171 -15.47 4.77 6.48
N VAL A 172 -15.19 5.92 5.93
CA VAL A 172 -14.05 6.15 5.04
C VAL A 172 -13.19 7.21 5.69
N ASP A 173 -11.90 6.97 5.73
CA ASP A 173 -10.97 7.98 6.17
C ASP A 173 -11.02 9.16 5.21
N THR A 174 -11.21 10.32 5.76
CA THR A 174 -11.17 11.57 5.00
C THR A 174 -10.11 12.49 5.59
N ILE A 175 -9.41 13.18 4.70
CA ILE A 175 -8.52 14.24 5.10
C ILE A 175 -9.25 15.56 4.93
N VAL A 176 -9.45 16.25 6.04
CA VAL A 176 -10.02 17.59 6.05
C VAL A 176 -8.95 18.55 6.58
N ASN A 177 -8.54 19.50 5.75
CA ASN A 177 -7.50 20.48 6.09
C ASN A 177 -6.19 19.83 6.59
N GLY A 178 -5.80 18.71 5.99
CA GLY A 178 -4.56 18.01 6.31
C GLY A 178 -4.61 17.08 7.52
N ALA A 179 -5.77 16.87 8.11
CA ALA A 179 -5.93 15.92 9.21
C ALA A 179 -6.90 14.80 8.83
N PHE A 180 -6.62 13.58 9.29
CA PHE A 180 -7.58 12.48 9.21
C PHE A 180 -8.74 12.74 10.17
N THR A 181 -9.95 12.53 9.71
CA THR A 181 -11.16 12.63 10.52
C THR A 181 -11.52 11.31 11.21
N SER A 182 -11.08 10.19 10.63
CA SER A 182 -11.22 8.86 11.23
C SER A 182 -10.08 7.97 10.73
N ASP A 183 -9.71 7.00 11.53
CA ASP A 183 -8.76 5.95 11.18
C ASP A 183 -9.51 4.62 11.23
N THR A 184 -9.98 4.17 10.10
CA THR A 184 -11.03 3.16 10.07
C THR A 184 -10.58 1.84 9.46
N GLY A 185 -9.51 1.84 8.69
CA GLY A 185 -9.06 0.66 7.98
C GLY A 185 -7.71 0.13 8.44
N PRO A 186 -7.49 -1.20 8.41
CA PRO A 186 -6.19 -1.76 8.74
C PRO A 186 -5.16 -1.46 7.65
N LEU A 187 -3.97 -1.07 8.06
CA LEU A 187 -2.82 -0.94 7.16
C LEU A 187 -2.39 -2.34 6.67
N LEU A 188 -2.46 -2.57 5.37
CA LEU A 188 -2.11 -3.86 4.75
C LEU A 188 -0.65 -3.92 4.31
N THR A 189 -0.13 -2.77 3.91
CA THR A 189 1.26 -2.65 3.42
C THR A 189 1.83 -1.31 3.81
N HIS A 190 3.16 -1.23 3.98
CA HIS A 190 3.85 0.04 4.21
C HIS A 190 5.15 0.09 3.42
N VAL A 191 5.38 1.19 2.73
CA VAL A 191 6.63 1.46 2.03
C VAL A 191 7.13 2.84 2.37
N ILE A 192 8.44 2.96 2.62
CA ILE A 192 9.14 4.22 2.87
C ILE A 192 10.17 4.41 1.77
N PHE A 193 10.27 5.61 1.23
CA PHE A 193 11.12 5.93 0.10
C PHE A 193 11.67 7.36 0.18
N HIS A 194 12.55 7.70 -0.75
CA HIS A 194 13.05 9.08 -0.89
C HIS A 194 11.89 10.03 -1.18
N PRO A 195 11.80 11.19 -0.50
CA PRO A 195 10.69 12.11 -0.68
C PRO A 195 10.41 12.45 -2.15
N VAL A 196 9.16 12.25 -2.54
CA VAL A 196 8.66 12.57 -3.89
C VAL A 196 7.84 13.85 -3.80
N GLN A 197 8.16 14.83 -4.65
CA GLN A 197 7.45 16.10 -4.72
C GLN A 197 6.41 16.08 -5.84
N LYS A 198 5.20 16.46 -5.50
CA LYS A 198 4.07 16.63 -6.41
C LYS A 198 3.67 18.10 -6.43
N SER A 199 3.81 18.76 -7.57
CA SER A 199 3.26 20.08 -7.80
C SER A 199 1.88 20.01 -8.43
N SER A 200 1.10 21.08 -8.34
CA SER A 200 -0.27 21.15 -8.87
C SER A 200 -0.36 20.95 -10.39
N ASN A 201 0.73 21.21 -11.12
CA ASN A 201 0.82 21.07 -12.57
C ASN A 201 1.48 19.77 -13.05
N ARG A 202 1.67 18.79 -12.16
CA ARG A 202 2.24 17.47 -12.49
C ARG A 202 1.24 16.36 -12.20
N LEU A 203 1.35 15.30 -12.98
CA LEU A 203 0.71 14.02 -12.72
C LEU A 203 1.69 13.09 -12.02
N ILE A 204 1.23 12.30 -11.09
CA ILE A 204 2.01 11.19 -10.52
C ILE A 204 1.14 9.93 -10.55
N GLN A 205 1.64 8.92 -11.25
CA GLN A 205 1.04 7.60 -11.30
C GLN A 205 1.76 6.68 -10.30
N ILE A 206 0.97 5.95 -9.54
CA ILE A 206 1.42 4.91 -8.63
C ILE A 206 0.83 3.58 -9.07
N ASP A 207 1.68 2.64 -9.43
CA ASP A 207 1.32 1.25 -9.70
C ASP A 207 1.85 0.39 -8.56
N TYR A 208 0.94 -0.17 -7.79
CA TYR A 208 1.24 -0.99 -6.63
C TYR A 208 0.80 -2.42 -6.90
N THR A 209 1.75 -3.36 -6.92
CA THR A 209 1.47 -4.77 -7.17
C THR A 209 1.61 -5.57 -5.87
N VAL A 210 0.57 -6.27 -5.48
CA VAL A 210 0.60 -7.27 -4.41
C VAL A 210 0.51 -8.65 -5.04
N ARG A 211 1.56 -9.45 -4.89
CA ARG A 211 1.61 -10.84 -5.38
C ARG A 211 1.27 -11.80 -4.25
N ILE A 212 0.28 -12.64 -4.48
CA ILE A 212 -0.06 -13.77 -3.63
C ILE A 212 0.42 -15.03 -4.33
N GLN A 213 1.29 -15.79 -3.68
CA GLN A 213 1.91 -16.99 -4.23
C GLN A 213 1.72 -18.15 -3.27
N THR A 214 1.31 -19.30 -3.79
CA THR A 214 1.29 -20.56 -3.05
C THR A 214 2.64 -21.26 -3.23
N LEU A 215 3.22 -21.72 -2.12
CA LEU A 215 4.45 -22.51 -2.12
C LEU A 215 4.07 -23.96 -1.85
N THR A 216 4.36 -24.83 -2.78
CA THR A 216 4.32 -26.28 -2.59
C THR A 216 5.76 -26.78 -2.71
N ASN A 217 6.30 -27.39 -1.65
CA ASN A 217 7.51 -28.18 -1.78
C ASN A 217 7.14 -29.50 -2.50
N LEU A 218 7.16 -29.44 -3.82
CA LEU A 218 7.25 -30.66 -4.59
C LEU A 218 8.67 -31.21 -4.37
N THR A 219 8.86 -32.03 -3.35
CA THR A 219 10.00 -32.94 -3.33
C THR A 219 9.80 -33.84 -4.54
N SER A 220 10.58 -33.56 -5.59
CA SER A 220 10.72 -34.50 -6.71
C SER A 220 11.18 -35.81 -6.13
N GLN A 221 10.29 -36.80 -6.12
CA GLN A 221 10.69 -38.19 -5.98
C GLN A 221 11.41 -38.53 -7.28
N GLY A 222 12.73 -38.52 -7.26
CA GLY A 222 13.56 -39.19 -8.24
C GLY A 222 13.66 -40.66 -7.91
#